data_7f8c3e5bbd0ca19b22a6ab7891784112
#
_entry.id   7f8c3e5bbd0ca19b22a6ab7891784112
#
_cell.length_a   1.000
_cell.length_b   1.000
_cell.length_c   1.000
_cell.angle_alpha   90.00
_cell.angle_beta   90.00
_cell.angle_gamma   90.00
#
_symmetry.space_group_name_H-M   'P 1'
#
loop_
_entity.id
_entity.type
_entity.pdbx_description
1 polymer ?
#
loop_
_entity_poly.entity_id
_entity_poly.type
_entity_poly.pdbx_seq_one_letter_code
_entity_poly.pdbx_strand_id
1 'polypeptide(L)'
;MYPTRLRRKAGIFAAALLSSVFCFSAIAAGPEKVAGPSSDPKCYVPWDDKVEFLKYPAKKGPFKIALANGFIGNTWRIQMIKTAKAYAAQPEIAAKLKDGLKVVSTGEDVAAQIAAVNNFIDSGYDAVVIDAQNPTAFTPVIKRAKAKGVILVAFDNILDTTDAINVNVDQKGLGVYWAKWLIQTIPNGGKILEVRGVAGTSVDTDRHDGIHETLDASGKKWDVVEVVGKWDDGTAQKASADAIATQKHFDGITVQGGSTGTVRAFMDAKHPFVPVGGETENGFRKLCAAHASEGLKCASGGTGPAQVAVAIKTAIDALEGNVVPQSVKLPLATAEDPNFKDGENFYSKEGDNFFVGNSFPTCGINFTAQEIMGQSEGNQ
;
A
#
# COMPACT_ATOMS: atom_id res chain seq x y z
N MET A 1 -18.05 30.91 -99.96
CA MET A 1 -18.99 30.67 -98.87
C MET A 1 -18.80 29.30 -98.21
N TYR A 2 -18.14 29.20 -97.14
CA TYR A 2 -17.90 27.97 -96.41
C TYR A 2 -18.41 28.06 -95.00
N PRO A 3 -19.15 27.11 -94.46
CA PRO A 3 -19.60 27.16 -93.08
C PRO A 3 -18.57 26.49 -92.18
N THR A 4 -18.29 27.15 -91.06
CA THR A 4 -17.42 26.74 -89.98
C THR A 4 -18.07 25.65 -89.12
N ARG A 5 -17.37 24.53 -88.89
CA ARG A 5 -17.76 23.44 -87.98
C ARG A 5 -17.29 23.79 -86.58
N LEU A 6 -18.27 23.88 -85.64
CA LEU A 6 -18.03 23.97 -84.18
C LEU A 6 -17.67 22.55 -83.71
N ARG A 7 -16.48 22.40 -83.08
CA ARG A 7 -16.10 21.19 -82.30
C ARG A 7 -16.54 21.36 -80.83
N ARG A 8 -17.45 20.51 -80.38
CA ARG A 8 -17.78 20.36 -78.96
C ARG A 8 -16.69 19.55 -78.26
N LYS A 9 -16.02 20.15 -77.29
CA LYS A 9 -15.15 19.44 -76.33
C LYS A 9 -15.99 18.89 -75.19
N ALA A 10 -16.01 17.54 -75.06
CA ALA A 10 -16.58 16.88 -73.93
C ALA A 10 -15.60 16.96 -72.75
N GLY A 11 -15.96 17.65 -71.68
CA GLY A 11 -15.22 17.72 -70.44
C GLY A 11 -15.59 16.49 -69.56
N ILE A 12 -14.64 15.65 -69.28
CA ILE A 12 -14.79 14.57 -68.28
C ILE A 12 -14.60 15.19 -66.89
N PHE A 13 -15.69 15.25 -66.11
CA PHE A 13 -15.60 15.56 -64.68
C PHE A 13 -15.22 14.28 -63.93
N ALA A 14 -13.99 14.22 -63.45
CA ALA A 14 -13.56 13.21 -62.47
C ALA A 14 -14.02 13.65 -61.06
N ALA A 15 -15.04 12.98 -60.56
CA ALA A 15 -15.46 13.16 -59.15
C ALA A 15 -14.46 12.43 -58.24
N ALA A 16 -13.61 13.16 -57.58
CA ALA A 16 -12.76 12.63 -56.49
C ALA A 16 -13.61 12.39 -55.24
N LEU A 17 -13.92 11.14 -54.96
CA LEU A 17 -14.48 10.73 -53.64
C LEU A 17 -13.37 10.86 -52.59
N LEU A 18 -13.44 11.92 -51.76
CA LEU A 18 -12.68 12.00 -50.52
C LEU A 18 -13.33 11.06 -49.50
N SER A 19 -12.77 9.89 -49.33
CA SER A 19 -13.09 9.00 -48.21
C SER A 19 -12.44 9.58 -46.96
N SER A 20 -13.22 10.34 -46.19
CA SER A 20 -12.83 10.76 -44.81
C SER A 20 -12.83 9.52 -43.90
N VAL A 21 -11.62 9.00 -43.64
CA VAL A 21 -11.42 7.97 -42.61
C VAL A 21 -11.62 8.67 -41.25
N PHE A 22 -12.82 8.56 -40.70
CA PHE A 22 -13.08 8.88 -39.31
C PHE A 22 -12.33 7.85 -38.44
N CYS A 23 -11.14 8.21 -37.96
CA CYS A 23 -10.52 7.48 -36.85
C CYS A 23 -11.39 7.72 -35.59
N PHE A 24 -12.35 6.86 -35.34
CA PHE A 24 -12.93 6.76 -34.03
C PHE A 24 -11.82 6.28 -33.08
N SER A 25 -11.30 7.18 -32.26
CA SER A 25 -10.55 6.77 -31.09
C SER A 25 -11.49 5.94 -30.22
N ALA A 26 -11.31 4.62 -30.24
CA ALA A 26 -12.05 3.75 -29.36
C ALA A 26 -11.71 4.17 -27.92
N ILE A 27 -12.68 4.72 -27.22
CA ILE A 27 -12.56 4.92 -25.76
C ILE A 27 -12.33 3.52 -25.20
N ALA A 28 -11.24 3.33 -24.46
CA ALA A 28 -10.94 2.06 -23.84
C ALA A 28 -12.12 1.68 -22.94
N ALA A 29 -12.69 0.49 -23.16
CA ALA A 29 -13.77 0.00 -22.33
C ALA A 29 -13.23 -0.20 -20.90
N GLY A 30 -13.92 0.39 -19.92
CA GLY A 30 -13.63 0.13 -18.51
C GLY A 30 -13.92 -1.33 -18.13
N PRO A 31 -13.65 -1.73 -16.89
CA PRO A 31 -13.97 -3.08 -16.44
C PRO A 31 -15.49 -3.32 -16.45
N GLU A 32 -15.86 -4.55 -16.77
CA GLU A 32 -17.21 -5.04 -16.58
C GLU A 32 -17.42 -5.43 -15.11
N LYS A 33 -18.56 -5.07 -14.52
CA LYS A 33 -19.00 -5.57 -13.22
C LYS A 33 -19.62 -6.94 -13.42
N VAL A 34 -19.08 -7.94 -12.76
CA VAL A 34 -19.49 -9.34 -12.89
C VAL A 34 -19.88 -9.94 -11.55
N ALA A 35 -20.56 -11.08 -11.58
CA ALA A 35 -20.80 -11.84 -10.36
C ALA A 35 -19.50 -12.49 -9.85
N GLY A 36 -19.33 -12.54 -8.53
CA GLY A 36 -18.25 -13.30 -7.91
C GLY A 36 -18.44 -14.82 -8.03
N PRO A 37 -17.48 -15.58 -7.53
CA PRO A 37 -16.25 -15.14 -6.86
C PRO A 37 -15.17 -14.63 -7.83
N SER A 38 -14.06 -14.13 -7.27
CA SER A 38 -12.84 -13.83 -8.03
C SER A 38 -12.23 -15.08 -8.65
N SER A 39 -11.34 -14.89 -9.64
CA SER A 39 -10.62 -16.01 -10.28
C SER A 39 -9.67 -16.75 -9.33
N ASP A 40 -9.26 -16.11 -8.25
CA ASP A 40 -8.44 -16.69 -7.17
C ASP A 40 -9.03 -16.34 -5.80
N PRO A 41 -10.13 -16.99 -5.37
CA PRO A 41 -10.85 -16.60 -4.16
C PRO A 41 -10.09 -16.86 -2.86
N LYS A 42 -9.01 -17.65 -2.88
CA LYS A 42 -8.15 -17.85 -1.72
C LYS A 42 -7.20 -16.68 -1.49
N CYS A 43 -6.76 -16.05 -2.58
CA CYS A 43 -5.91 -14.86 -2.55
C CYS A 43 -6.76 -13.58 -2.46
N TYR A 44 -7.77 -13.46 -3.28
CA TYR A 44 -8.56 -12.25 -3.43
C TYR A 44 -9.84 -12.31 -2.59
N VAL A 45 -9.69 -12.12 -1.28
CA VAL A 45 -10.82 -11.96 -0.38
C VAL A 45 -11.38 -10.55 -0.56
N PRO A 46 -12.67 -10.36 -0.89
CA PRO A 46 -13.27 -9.03 -0.99
C PRO A 46 -13.27 -8.35 0.39
N TRP A 47 -13.21 -7.02 0.38
CA TRP A 47 -13.21 -6.23 1.63
C TRP A 47 -14.44 -6.51 2.50
N ASP A 48 -15.60 -6.57 1.85
CA ASP A 48 -16.88 -6.95 2.43
C ASP A 48 -17.79 -7.56 1.34
N ASP A 49 -19.04 -7.88 1.70
CA ASP A 49 -20.03 -8.48 0.82
C ASP A 49 -20.63 -7.53 -0.24
N LYS A 50 -20.32 -6.23 -0.17
CA LYS A 50 -20.79 -5.19 -1.11
C LYS A 50 -19.76 -4.87 -2.19
N VAL A 51 -18.53 -5.39 -2.04
CA VAL A 51 -17.45 -5.14 -3.01
C VAL A 51 -17.81 -5.70 -4.37
N GLU A 52 -17.69 -4.87 -5.39
CA GLU A 52 -17.91 -5.26 -6.78
C GLU A 52 -16.75 -6.11 -7.31
N PHE A 53 -17.07 -7.12 -8.11
CA PHE A 53 -16.08 -7.88 -8.85
C PHE A 53 -15.95 -7.30 -10.25
N LEU A 54 -14.70 -7.10 -10.66
CA LEU A 54 -14.32 -6.43 -11.89
C LEU A 54 -13.65 -7.42 -12.84
N LYS A 55 -14.04 -7.34 -14.12
CA LYS A 55 -13.38 -8.05 -15.21
C LYS A 55 -12.95 -7.04 -16.26
N TYR A 56 -11.64 -6.85 -16.37
CA TYR A 56 -11.07 -5.96 -17.38
C TYR A 56 -11.00 -6.66 -18.75
N PRO A 57 -11.01 -5.91 -19.87
CA PRO A 57 -10.71 -6.48 -21.18
C PRO A 57 -9.31 -7.09 -21.16
N ALA A 58 -9.21 -8.38 -21.50
CA ALA A 58 -7.92 -9.07 -21.50
C ALA A 58 -6.95 -8.45 -22.52
N LYS A 59 -5.72 -8.20 -22.09
CA LYS A 59 -4.63 -7.76 -22.95
C LYS A 59 -3.66 -8.92 -23.21
N LYS A 60 -2.95 -8.87 -24.32
CA LYS A 60 -1.89 -9.82 -24.62
C LYS A 60 -0.57 -9.30 -24.02
N GLY A 61 0.01 -10.07 -23.11
CA GLY A 61 1.34 -9.77 -22.54
C GLY A 61 2.50 -9.92 -23.55
N PRO A 62 3.74 -9.60 -23.15
CA PRO A 62 4.12 -9.12 -21.81
C PRO A 62 3.67 -7.67 -21.56
N PHE A 63 3.41 -7.33 -20.29
CA PHE A 63 2.81 -6.08 -19.85
C PHE A 63 3.86 -5.07 -19.34
N LYS A 64 3.63 -3.78 -19.58
CA LYS A 64 4.36 -2.70 -18.93
C LYS A 64 3.67 -2.35 -17.60
N ILE A 65 4.33 -2.65 -16.49
CA ILE A 65 3.83 -2.36 -15.14
C ILE A 65 4.83 -1.47 -14.40
N ALA A 66 4.33 -0.46 -13.71
CA ALA A 66 5.14 0.41 -12.85
C ALA A 66 4.65 0.36 -11.40
N LEU A 67 5.59 0.62 -10.48
CA LEU A 67 5.33 0.91 -9.07
C LEU A 67 5.65 2.39 -8.81
N ALA A 68 4.62 3.17 -8.51
CA ALA A 68 4.72 4.56 -8.10
C ALA A 68 4.65 4.65 -6.56
N ASN A 69 5.80 4.59 -5.92
CA ASN A 69 5.95 4.79 -4.49
C ASN A 69 6.07 6.30 -4.18
N GLY A 70 5.43 6.75 -3.12
CA GLY A 70 5.61 8.09 -2.60
C GLY A 70 6.81 8.17 -1.66
N PHE A 71 6.55 8.23 -0.36
CA PHE A 71 7.55 8.29 0.69
C PHE A 71 8.53 7.10 0.68
N ILE A 72 9.82 7.34 0.91
CA ILE A 72 10.86 6.29 0.99
C ILE A 72 11.71 6.44 2.26
N GLY A 73 11.32 7.29 3.19
CA GLY A 73 12.12 7.64 4.38
C GLY A 73 12.13 6.59 5.48
N ASN A 74 11.51 5.41 5.32
CA ASN A 74 11.50 4.36 6.31
C ASN A 74 11.88 2.98 5.74
N THR A 75 12.25 2.08 6.64
CA THR A 75 12.72 0.73 6.31
C THR A 75 11.64 -0.17 5.74
N TRP A 76 10.35 0.06 6.12
CA TRP A 76 9.22 -0.66 5.53
C TRP A 76 9.12 -0.41 4.02
N ARG A 77 9.23 0.86 3.59
CA ARG A 77 9.19 1.24 2.16
C ARG A 77 10.37 0.68 1.38
N ILE A 78 11.57 0.67 1.99
CA ILE A 78 12.75 0.06 1.40
C ILE A 78 12.53 -1.44 1.20
N GLN A 79 12.06 -2.15 2.23
CA GLN A 79 11.77 -3.58 2.13
C GLN A 79 10.63 -3.86 1.15
N MET A 80 9.62 -3.02 1.07
CA MET A 80 8.53 -3.10 0.10
C MET A 80 9.05 -3.03 -1.36
N ILE A 81 9.95 -2.08 -1.67
CA ILE A 81 10.56 -1.98 -3.00
C ILE A 81 11.38 -3.23 -3.31
N LYS A 82 12.18 -3.71 -2.35
CA LYS A 82 12.95 -4.95 -2.49
C LYS A 82 12.03 -6.15 -2.73
N THR A 83 10.92 -6.24 -2.02
CA THR A 83 9.93 -7.32 -2.20
C THR A 83 9.25 -7.24 -3.57
N ALA A 84 8.90 -6.05 -4.04
CA ALA A 84 8.35 -5.85 -5.39
C ALA A 84 9.30 -6.37 -6.47
N LYS A 85 10.60 -6.06 -6.33
CA LYS A 85 11.64 -6.54 -7.25
C LYS A 85 11.87 -8.04 -7.16
N ALA A 86 11.89 -8.61 -5.94
CA ALA A 86 11.99 -10.05 -5.75
C ALA A 86 10.82 -10.77 -6.42
N TYR A 87 9.60 -10.25 -6.28
CA TYR A 87 8.42 -10.81 -6.95
C TYR A 87 8.51 -10.70 -8.47
N ALA A 88 8.88 -9.52 -8.99
CA ALA A 88 9.04 -9.30 -10.42
C ALA A 88 10.17 -10.14 -11.06
N ALA A 89 11.15 -10.57 -10.27
CA ALA A 89 12.26 -11.41 -10.73
C ALA A 89 11.94 -12.91 -10.78
N GLN A 90 10.81 -13.36 -10.20
CA GLN A 90 10.38 -14.75 -10.31
C GLN A 90 10.14 -15.10 -11.79
N PRO A 91 10.63 -16.26 -12.30
CA PRO A 91 10.62 -16.55 -13.73
C PRO A 91 9.26 -16.43 -14.40
N GLU A 92 8.20 -16.92 -13.73
CA GLU A 92 6.82 -16.85 -14.22
C GLU A 92 6.24 -15.43 -14.25
N ILE A 93 6.70 -14.55 -13.36
CA ILE A 93 6.31 -13.15 -13.32
C ILE A 93 7.13 -12.34 -14.32
N ALA A 94 8.45 -12.55 -14.38
CA ALA A 94 9.35 -11.89 -15.30
C ALA A 94 8.92 -12.13 -16.77
N ALA A 95 8.45 -13.34 -17.08
CA ALA A 95 7.93 -13.66 -18.41
C ALA A 95 6.66 -12.86 -18.80
N LYS A 96 5.92 -12.34 -17.80
CA LYS A 96 4.73 -11.50 -18.01
C LYS A 96 5.05 -10.01 -18.06
N LEU A 97 6.26 -9.59 -17.67
CA LEU A 97 6.66 -8.19 -17.61
C LEU A 97 7.50 -7.79 -18.81
N LYS A 98 7.09 -6.74 -19.49
CA LYS A 98 7.87 -6.12 -20.55
C LYS A 98 8.88 -5.15 -19.93
N ASP A 99 10.16 -5.42 -20.15
CA ASP A 99 11.29 -4.62 -19.64
C ASP A 99 11.39 -4.60 -18.09
N GLY A 100 10.80 -5.61 -17.42
CA GLY A 100 10.78 -5.71 -15.96
C GLY A 100 9.77 -4.77 -15.27
N LEU A 101 9.85 -4.69 -13.94
CA LEU A 101 9.04 -3.77 -13.14
C LEU A 101 9.75 -2.41 -13.02
N LYS A 102 9.13 -1.35 -13.51
CA LYS A 102 9.63 0.02 -13.31
C LYS A 102 9.25 0.53 -11.93
N VAL A 103 10.23 1.02 -11.17
CA VAL A 103 10.00 1.57 -9.82
C VAL A 103 10.41 3.02 -9.78
N VAL A 104 9.53 3.89 -9.25
CA VAL A 104 9.82 5.31 -8.98
C VAL A 104 9.34 5.67 -7.59
N SER A 105 10.21 6.32 -6.81
CA SER A 105 9.88 6.94 -5.53
C SER A 105 10.01 8.44 -5.64
N THR A 106 9.01 9.18 -5.18
CA THR A 106 8.88 10.64 -5.38
C THR A 106 9.01 11.46 -4.08
N GLY A 107 9.20 10.80 -2.95
CA GLY A 107 9.22 11.47 -1.65
C GLY A 107 7.80 11.80 -1.15
N GLU A 108 7.71 12.77 -0.24
CA GLU A 108 6.42 13.21 0.34
C GLU A 108 5.64 14.16 -0.60
N ASP A 109 6.16 14.47 -1.80
CA ASP A 109 5.53 15.39 -2.75
C ASP A 109 4.41 14.69 -3.55
N VAL A 110 3.17 14.99 -3.20
CA VAL A 110 1.96 14.48 -3.88
C VAL A 110 1.94 14.88 -5.36
N ALA A 111 2.36 16.10 -5.70
CA ALA A 111 2.35 16.58 -7.09
C ALA A 111 3.39 15.81 -7.93
N ALA A 112 4.57 15.54 -7.37
CA ALA A 112 5.58 14.71 -8.02
C ALA A 112 5.09 13.28 -8.26
N GLN A 113 4.35 12.67 -7.30
CA GLN A 113 3.78 11.35 -7.47
C GLN A 113 2.69 11.34 -8.56
N ILE A 114 1.82 12.33 -8.58
CA ILE A 114 0.82 12.54 -9.65
C ILE A 114 1.50 12.68 -11.01
N ALA A 115 2.57 13.46 -11.11
CA ALA A 115 3.33 13.63 -12.35
C ALA A 115 3.97 12.31 -12.82
N ALA A 116 4.53 11.52 -11.90
CA ALA A 116 5.10 10.21 -12.22
C ALA A 116 4.04 9.24 -12.76
N VAL A 117 2.87 9.17 -12.13
CA VAL A 117 1.77 8.31 -12.62
C VAL A 117 1.27 8.79 -14.00
N ASN A 118 1.12 10.10 -14.23
CA ASN A 118 0.78 10.64 -15.55
C ASN A 118 1.82 10.26 -16.61
N ASN A 119 3.11 10.33 -16.28
CA ASN A 119 4.18 9.94 -17.20
C ASN A 119 4.10 8.45 -17.57
N PHE A 120 3.75 7.56 -16.64
CA PHE A 120 3.53 6.15 -16.94
C PHE A 120 2.34 5.96 -17.88
N ILE A 121 1.22 6.64 -17.62
CA ILE A 121 0.03 6.62 -18.49
C ILE A 121 0.39 7.06 -19.91
N ASP A 122 1.14 8.17 -20.05
CA ASP A 122 1.55 8.72 -21.35
C ASP A 122 2.57 7.86 -22.08
N SER A 123 3.42 7.15 -21.35
CA SER A 123 4.42 6.21 -21.88
C SER A 123 3.83 4.85 -22.25
N GLY A 124 2.49 4.69 -22.15
CA GLY A 124 1.78 3.49 -22.57
C GLY A 124 2.02 2.31 -21.65
N TYR A 125 2.09 2.55 -20.33
CA TYR A 125 2.04 1.48 -19.34
C TYR A 125 0.65 0.86 -19.31
N ASP A 126 0.58 -0.44 -19.03
CA ASP A 126 -0.68 -1.18 -18.95
C ASP A 126 -1.31 -1.08 -17.56
N ALA A 127 -0.49 -1.05 -16.53
CA ALA A 127 -0.93 -0.83 -15.15
C ALA A 127 0.09 -0.02 -14.34
N VAL A 128 -0.40 0.68 -13.31
CA VAL A 128 0.44 1.34 -12.31
C VAL A 128 -0.03 0.89 -10.92
N VAL A 129 0.88 0.31 -10.17
CA VAL A 129 0.70 -0.01 -8.75
C VAL A 129 1.13 1.20 -7.94
N ILE A 130 0.29 1.66 -7.00
CA ILE A 130 0.48 2.95 -6.31
C ILE A 130 0.42 2.74 -4.80
N ASP A 131 1.42 3.26 -4.10
CA ASP A 131 1.37 3.48 -2.67
C ASP A 131 1.18 4.99 -2.45
N ALA A 132 -0.09 5.42 -2.27
CA ALA A 132 -0.51 6.79 -2.47
C ALA A 132 -0.13 7.72 -1.31
N GLN A 133 0.44 8.89 -1.61
CA GLN A 133 0.72 9.92 -0.59
C GLN A 133 -0.54 10.65 -0.09
N ASN A 134 -1.62 10.61 -0.88
CA ASN A 134 -2.89 11.21 -0.50
C ASN A 134 -4.04 10.45 -1.15
N PRO A 135 -5.09 10.07 -0.42
CA PRO A 135 -6.15 9.21 -0.95
C PRO A 135 -7.05 9.88 -1.98
N THR A 136 -7.19 11.21 -1.98
CA THR A 136 -8.16 11.96 -2.80
C THR A 136 -7.55 12.78 -3.93
N ALA A 137 -6.26 13.13 -3.84
CA ALA A 137 -5.59 14.02 -4.80
C ALA A 137 -5.46 13.42 -6.21
N PHE A 138 -5.63 12.12 -6.37
CA PHE A 138 -5.45 11.40 -7.64
C PHE A 138 -6.67 11.38 -8.56
N THR A 139 -7.80 12.02 -8.18
CA THR A 139 -9.03 12.00 -8.97
C THR A 139 -8.84 12.32 -10.47
N PRO A 140 -8.08 13.36 -10.88
CA PRO A 140 -7.85 13.63 -12.30
C PRO A 140 -7.05 12.54 -13.01
N VAL A 141 -6.05 11.98 -12.31
CA VAL A 141 -5.19 10.91 -12.83
C VAL A 141 -5.99 9.61 -13.02
N ILE A 142 -6.85 9.27 -12.07
CA ILE A 142 -7.72 8.09 -12.13
C ILE A 142 -8.63 8.17 -13.36
N LYS A 143 -9.28 9.33 -13.59
CA LYS A 143 -10.10 9.55 -14.78
C LYS A 143 -9.30 9.38 -16.08
N ARG A 144 -8.07 9.91 -16.09
CA ARG A 144 -7.19 9.80 -17.26
C ARG A 144 -6.74 8.36 -17.50
N ALA A 145 -6.33 7.63 -16.47
CA ALA A 145 -5.95 6.23 -16.56
C ALA A 145 -7.11 5.39 -17.13
N LYS A 146 -8.32 5.58 -16.60
CA LYS A 146 -9.54 4.92 -17.09
C LYS A 146 -9.79 5.21 -18.57
N ALA A 147 -9.68 6.47 -19.00
CA ALA A 147 -9.86 6.86 -20.41
C ALA A 147 -8.80 6.24 -21.35
N LYS A 148 -7.60 5.95 -20.85
CA LYS A 148 -6.49 5.31 -21.57
C LYS A 148 -6.45 3.79 -21.43
N GLY A 149 -7.35 3.19 -20.65
CA GLY A 149 -7.35 1.75 -20.36
C GLY A 149 -6.13 1.28 -19.57
N VAL A 150 -5.58 2.16 -18.71
CA VAL A 150 -4.51 1.84 -17.76
C VAL A 150 -5.15 1.45 -16.43
N ILE A 151 -4.75 0.30 -15.90
CA ILE A 151 -5.28 -0.20 -14.61
C ILE A 151 -4.47 0.43 -13.47
N LEU A 152 -5.17 1.01 -12.49
CA LEU A 152 -4.56 1.49 -11.26
C LEU A 152 -4.86 0.52 -10.12
N VAL A 153 -3.81 0.10 -9.42
CA VAL A 153 -3.92 -0.75 -8.21
C VAL A 153 -3.23 -0.04 -7.07
N ALA A 154 -3.99 0.48 -6.13
CA ALA A 154 -3.43 1.08 -4.91
C ALA A 154 -3.30 0.02 -3.81
N PHE A 155 -2.29 0.16 -2.97
CA PHE A 155 -2.07 -0.73 -1.84
C PHE A 155 -1.51 0.05 -0.65
N ASP A 156 -1.64 -0.51 0.55
CA ASP A 156 -1.23 0.12 1.82
C ASP A 156 -1.90 1.48 2.02
N ASN A 157 -1.34 2.55 1.51
CA ASN A 157 -2.03 3.83 1.40
C ASN A 157 -2.89 3.82 0.13
N ILE A 158 -4.17 3.55 0.31
CA ILE A 158 -5.14 3.35 -0.76
C ILE A 158 -5.69 4.66 -1.33
N LEU A 159 -6.40 4.54 -2.44
CA LEU A 159 -7.13 5.64 -3.07
C LEU A 159 -8.60 5.59 -2.67
N ASP A 160 -9.16 6.75 -2.34
CA ASP A 160 -10.59 6.90 -2.03
C ASP A 160 -11.41 6.94 -3.34
N THR A 161 -11.57 5.78 -3.96
CA THR A 161 -12.28 5.63 -5.22
C THR A 161 -12.65 4.19 -5.51
N THR A 162 -13.73 3.98 -6.28
CA THR A 162 -14.08 2.69 -6.87
C THR A 162 -13.58 2.51 -8.31
N ASP A 163 -12.93 3.53 -8.89
CA ASP A 163 -12.35 3.49 -10.24
C ASP A 163 -10.90 2.96 -10.27
N ALA A 164 -10.36 2.56 -9.12
CA ALA A 164 -9.09 1.83 -8.98
C ALA A 164 -9.31 0.58 -8.13
N ILE A 165 -8.41 -0.39 -8.23
CA ILE A 165 -8.40 -1.54 -7.34
C ILE A 165 -7.61 -1.17 -6.09
N ASN A 166 -8.12 -1.51 -4.91
CA ASN A 166 -7.44 -1.31 -3.64
C ASN A 166 -7.05 -2.67 -3.03
N VAL A 167 -5.81 -2.81 -2.57
CA VAL A 167 -5.29 -3.99 -1.88
C VAL A 167 -4.75 -3.56 -0.53
N ASN A 168 -5.42 -3.92 0.55
CA ASN A 168 -5.03 -3.44 1.88
C ASN A 168 -5.39 -4.44 2.99
N VAL A 169 -4.81 -4.21 4.15
CA VAL A 169 -5.32 -4.74 5.42
C VAL A 169 -6.33 -3.75 6.02
N ASP A 170 -7.03 -4.19 7.04
CA ASP A 170 -7.93 -3.33 7.81
C ASP A 170 -7.11 -2.40 8.74
N GLN A 171 -6.67 -1.25 8.20
CA GLN A 171 -5.86 -0.28 8.95
C GLN A 171 -6.62 0.30 10.15
N LYS A 172 -7.91 0.60 9.97
CA LYS A 172 -8.76 1.05 11.09
C LYS A 172 -8.92 -0.06 12.12
N GLY A 173 -9.15 -1.29 11.66
CA GLY A 173 -9.20 -2.48 12.51
C GLY A 173 -7.91 -2.74 13.28
N LEU A 174 -6.75 -2.35 12.74
CA LEU A 174 -5.48 -2.42 13.44
C LEU A 174 -5.42 -1.40 14.58
N GLY A 175 -5.84 -0.16 14.36
CA GLY A 175 -5.99 0.84 15.43
C GLY A 175 -6.94 0.37 16.53
N VAL A 176 -8.09 -0.20 16.14
CA VAL A 176 -9.05 -0.83 17.06
C VAL A 176 -8.41 -1.96 17.86
N TYR A 177 -7.57 -2.80 17.23
CA TYR A 177 -6.87 -3.89 17.90
C TYR A 177 -5.95 -3.37 19.01
N TRP A 178 -5.09 -2.40 18.71
CA TRP A 178 -4.19 -1.81 19.72
C TRP A 178 -4.96 -1.15 20.87
N ALA A 179 -5.99 -0.37 20.56
CA ALA A 179 -6.80 0.31 21.57
C ALA A 179 -7.54 -0.68 22.48
N LYS A 180 -8.17 -1.72 21.91
CA LYS A 180 -8.84 -2.76 22.70
C LYS A 180 -7.87 -3.47 23.63
N TRP A 181 -6.68 -3.78 23.15
CA TRP A 181 -5.65 -4.42 23.95
C TRP A 181 -5.18 -3.51 25.09
N LEU A 182 -4.97 -2.19 24.82
CA LEU A 182 -4.65 -1.23 25.87
C LEU A 182 -5.79 -1.10 26.91
N ILE A 183 -7.04 -1.06 26.49
CA ILE A 183 -8.21 -1.01 27.37
C ILE A 183 -8.25 -2.21 28.33
N GLN A 184 -7.86 -3.39 27.88
CA GLN A 184 -7.77 -4.60 28.71
C GLN A 184 -6.57 -4.55 29.66
N THR A 185 -5.44 -4.03 29.18
CA THR A 185 -4.17 -4.02 29.93
C THR A 185 -4.10 -2.87 30.94
N ILE A 186 -4.80 -1.75 30.65
CA ILE A 186 -4.90 -0.55 31.50
C ILE A 186 -6.38 -0.35 31.92
N PRO A 187 -6.85 -1.10 32.92
CA PRO A 187 -8.29 -1.19 33.20
C PRO A 187 -8.91 0.11 33.70
N ASN A 188 -8.13 1.05 34.23
CA ASN A 188 -8.61 2.31 34.76
C ASN A 188 -8.56 3.49 33.79
N GLY A 189 -8.10 3.27 32.54
CA GLY A 189 -7.71 4.35 31.66
C GLY A 189 -6.38 4.97 32.07
N GLY A 190 -5.96 6.06 31.44
CA GLY A 190 -4.69 6.70 31.75
C GLY A 190 -4.19 7.62 30.63
N LYS A 191 -2.96 8.07 30.78
CA LYS A 191 -2.27 8.89 29.79
C LYS A 191 -1.50 7.99 28.82
N ILE A 192 -1.79 8.09 27.54
CA ILE A 192 -1.08 7.33 26.50
C ILE A 192 -0.32 8.25 25.54
N LEU A 193 0.79 7.74 25.03
CA LEU A 193 1.51 8.33 23.92
C LEU A 193 1.02 7.68 22.63
N GLU A 194 0.49 8.46 21.71
CA GLU A 194 0.26 8.04 20.33
C GLU A 194 1.36 8.55 19.41
N VAL A 195 2.13 7.63 18.82
CA VAL A 195 3.17 7.95 17.84
C VAL A 195 2.60 7.71 16.44
N ARG A 196 2.30 8.81 15.75
CA ARG A 196 1.62 8.82 14.47
C ARG A 196 2.55 8.60 13.28
N GLY A 197 1.96 8.24 12.15
CA GLY A 197 2.64 8.06 10.88
C GLY A 197 2.88 9.35 10.10
N VAL A 198 2.77 9.26 8.76
CA VAL A 198 2.87 10.41 7.86
C VAL A 198 1.48 11.02 7.66
N ALA A 199 1.32 12.25 8.12
CA ALA A 199 0.04 12.95 8.08
C ALA A 199 -0.53 13.08 6.64
N GLY A 200 -1.85 12.94 6.51
CA GLY A 200 -2.57 13.06 5.23
C GLY A 200 -2.61 11.79 4.38
N THR A 201 -2.01 10.70 4.86
CA THR A 201 -2.13 9.36 4.25
C THR A 201 -3.34 8.62 4.84
N SER A 202 -3.89 7.65 4.08
CA SER A 202 -5.01 6.84 4.56
C SER A 202 -4.62 5.98 5.75
N VAL A 203 -3.43 5.38 5.75
CA VAL A 203 -2.93 4.52 6.83
C VAL A 203 -2.85 5.27 8.16
N ASP A 204 -2.27 6.49 8.17
CA ASP A 204 -2.17 7.29 9.40
C ASP A 204 -3.56 7.66 9.94
N THR A 205 -4.46 8.11 9.07
CA THR A 205 -5.82 8.52 9.44
C THR A 205 -6.63 7.34 9.98
N ASP A 206 -6.66 6.22 9.25
CA ASP A 206 -7.46 5.05 9.62
C ASP A 206 -7.03 4.44 10.97
N ARG A 207 -5.71 4.32 11.18
CA ARG A 207 -5.16 3.82 12.45
C ARG A 207 -5.50 4.74 13.61
N HIS A 208 -5.33 6.04 13.43
CA HIS A 208 -5.67 7.07 14.41
C HIS A 208 -7.16 7.01 14.76
N ASP A 209 -8.04 7.03 13.76
CA ASP A 209 -9.49 6.97 13.98
C ASP A 209 -9.88 5.68 14.72
N GLY A 210 -9.27 4.54 14.34
CA GLY A 210 -9.51 3.28 15.02
C GLY A 210 -9.11 3.29 16.49
N ILE A 211 -7.99 3.94 16.83
CA ILE A 211 -7.53 4.11 18.22
C ILE A 211 -8.50 5.01 18.99
N HIS A 212 -8.74 6.22 18.49
CA HIS A 212 -9.52 7.23 19.22
C HIS A 212 -10.98 6.81 19.40
N GLU A 213 -11.66 6.39 18.35
CA GLU A 213 -13.05 5.93 18.45
C GLU A 213 -13.20 4.76 19.45
N THR A 214 -12.21 3.86 19.53
CA THR A 214 -12.25 2.72 20.45
C THR A 214 -11.99 3.16 21.90
N LEU A 215 -11.04 4.05 22.13
CA LEU A 215 -10.75 4.61 23.45
C LEU A 215 -11.94 5.41 23.97
N ASP A 216 -12.53 6.27 23.15
CA ASP A 216 -13.70 7.08 23.49
C ASP A 216 -14.91 6.21 23.84
N ALA A 217 -15.16 5.16 23.03
CA ALA A 217 -16.26 4.22 23.27
C ALA A 217 -16.08 3.36 24.54
N SER A 218 -14.87 3.31 25.13
CA SER A 218 -14.57 2.47 26.30
C SER A 218 -15.23 2.96 27.58
N GLY A 219 -15.69 4.21 27.62
CA GLY A 219 -16.24 4.85 28.82
C GLY A 219 -15.21 5.14 29.91
N LYS A 220 -13.91 4.94 29.65
CA LYS A 220 -12.79 5.24 30.53
C LYS A 220 -12.20 6.61 30.17
N LYS A 221 -11.47 7.20 31.12
CA LYS A 221 -10.78 8.48 30.85
C LYS A 221 -9.41 8.21 30.26
N TRP A 222 -9.18 8.69 29.05
CA TRP A 222 -7.91 8.65 28.38
C TRP A 222 -7.40 10.08 28.14
N ASP A 223 -6.10 10.29 28.34
CA ASP A 223 -5.37 11.52 28.01
C ASP A 223 -4.36 11.13 26.93
N VAL A 224 -4.65 11.47 25.67
CA VAL A 224 -3.83 11.08 24.50
C VAL A 224 -2.89 12.20 24.14
N VAL A 225 -1.59 11.94 24.19
CA VAL A 225 -0.54 12.85 23.74
C VAL A 225 -0.05 12.33 22.39
N GLU A 226 -0.27 13.11 21.34
CA GLU A 226 0.12 12.75 19.98
C GLU A 226 1.49 13.34 19.62
N VAL A 227 2.32 12.53 18.95
CA VAL A 227 3.56 12.96 18.31
C VAL A 227 3.69 12.33 16.92
N VAL A 228 4.45 12.94 16.04
CA VAL A 228 4.64 12.45 14.68
C VAL A 228 5.96 11.70 14.59
N GLY A 229 5.90 10.38 14.39
CA GLY A 229 7.04 9.48 14.21
C GLY A 229 7.39 9.17 12.75
N LYS A 230 6.49 9.50 11.81
CA LYS A 230 6.67 9.28 10.35
C LYS A 230 6.99 7.83 9.97
N TRP A 231 6.60 6.86 10.80
CA TRP A 231 6.94 5.44 10.62
C TRP A 231 8.45 5.16 10.54
N ASP A 232 9.27 6.03 11.15
CA ASP A 232 10.72 5.94 11.15
C ASP A 232 11.26 5.83 12.59
N ASP A 233 12.12 4.85 12.85
CA ASP A 233 12.63 4.56 14.19
C ASP A 233 13.34 5.74 14.83
N GLY A 234 14.20 6.44 14.09
CA GLY A 234 14.94 7.58 14.60
C GLY A 234 14.05 8.76 14.95
N THR A 235 13.10 9.07 14.06
CA THR A 235 12.12 10.15 14.25
C THR A 235 11.18 9.82 15.41
N ALA A 236 10.68 8.59 15.49
CA ALA A 236 9.81 8.13 16.57
C ALA A 236 10.53 8.12 17.92
N GLN A 237 11.81 7.67 17.97
CA GLN A 237 12.62 7.69 19.18
C GLN A 237 12.79 9.12 19.69
N LYS A 238 13.15 10.05 18.80
CA LYS A 238 13.32 11.46 19.17
C LYS A 238 12.02 12.08 19.67
N ALA A 239 10.92 11.91 18.92
CA ALA A 239 9.61 12.47 19.28
C ALA A 239 9.10 11.91 20.62
N SER A 240 9.30 10.61 20.85
CA SER A 240 8.95 9.94 22.11
C SER A 240 9.81 10.46 23.29
N ALA A 241 11.11 10.65 23.08
CA ALA A 241 12.00 11.21 24.11
C ALA A 241 11.60 12.64 24.50
N ASP A 242 11.25 13.49 23.51
CA ASP A 242 10.77 14.85 23.74
C ASP A 242 9.41 14.84 24.51
N ALA A 243 8.51 13.90 24.18
CA ALA A 243 7.25 13.73 24.88
C ALA A 243 7.48 13.28 26.34
N ILE A 244 8.35 12.30 26.60
CA ILE A 244 8.69 11.83 27.95
C ILE A 244 9.29 12.97 28.77
N ALA A 245 10.22 13.75 28.20
CA ALA A 245 10.85 14.87 28.88
C ALA A 245 9.82 15.94 29.31
N THR A 246 8.78 16.15 28.51
CA THR A 246 7.72 17.14 28.76
C THR A 246 6.64 16.63 29.70
N GLN A 247 6.11 15.45 29.44
CA GLN A 247 4.93 14.88 30.15
C GLN A 247 5.31 14.12 31.43
N LYS A 248 6.55 13.64 31.53
CA LYS A 248 7.11 12.90 32.67
C LYS A 248 6.55 11.49 32.89
N HIS A 249 5.33 11.21 32.49
CA HIS A 249 4.66 9.93 32.73
C HIS A 249 3.69 9.58 31.61
N PHE A 250 3.69 8.29 31.27
CA PHE A 250 2.69 7.64 30.42
C PHE A 250 2.29 6.30 31.03
N ASP A 251 1.04 5.88 30.80
CA ASP A 251 0.51 4.59 31.23
C ASP A 251 0.50 3.54 30.11
N GLY A 252 0.60 3.98 28.86
CA GLY A 252 0.63 3.12 27.68
C GLY A 252 1.04 3.86 26.40
N ILE A 253 1.23 3.10 25.33
CA ILE A 253 1.69 3.61 24.05
C ILE A 253 0.92 2.93 22.92
N THR A 254 0.53 3.71 21.88
CA THR A 254 0.25 3.22 20.55
C THR A 254 1.24 3.80 19.58
N VAL A 255 1.82 2.98 18.70
CA VAL A 255 2.80 3.44 17.73
C VAL A 255 2.53 2.84 16.36
N GLN A 256 2.26 3.71 15.39
CA GLN A 256 1.89 3.32 14.04
C GLN A 256 3.09 2.85 13.18
N GLY A 257 4.30 2.97 13.68
CA GLY A 257 5.58 2.60 13.10
C GLY A 257 6.71 3.41 13.73
N GLY A 258 7.93 2.85 13.79
CA GLY A 258 9.01 3.32 14.63
C GLY A 258 8.87 2.80 16.06
N SER A 259 8.27 1.63 16.20
CA SER A 259 7.98 0.99 17.49
C SER A 259 9.25 0.64 18.24
N THR A 260 10.27 0.18 17.52
CA THR A 260 11.61 -0.12 18.07
C THR A 260 12.23 1.13 18.68
N GLY A 261 12.24 2.24 17.93
CA GLY A 261 12.75 3.53 18.38
C GLY A 261 11.99 4.08 19.56
N THR A 262 10.66 3.98 19.54
CA THR A 262 9.78 4.42 20.64
C THR A 262 10.11 3.68 21.95
N VAL A 263 10.20 2.34 21.92
CA VAL A 263 10.56 1.56 23.13
C VAL A 263 11.95 1.93 23.63
N ARG A 264 12.93 2.12 22.72
CA ARG A 264 14.27 2.57 23.10
C ARG A 264 14.26 3.95 23.77
N ALA A 265 13.43 4.88 23.35
CA ALA A 265 13.29 6.18 24.01
C ALA A 265 12.85 6.04 25.48
N PHE A 266 11.93 5.12 25.78
CA PHE A 266 11.53 4.82 27.16
C PHE A 266 12.65 4.19 27.98
N MET A 267 13.42 3.26 27.37
CA MET A 267 14.59 2.66 28.01
C MET A 267 15.68 3.71 28.31
N ASP A 268 16.01 4.55 27.35
CA ASP A 268 17.04 5.61 27.47
C ASP A 268 16.66 6.63 28.54
N ALA A 269 15.38 6.97 28.62
CA ALA A 269 14.81 7.87 29.66
C ALA A 269 14.70 7.20 31.03
N LYS A 270 14.96 5.89 31.14
CA LYS A 270 14.70 5.08 32.36
C LYS A 270 13.25 5.20 32.85
N HIS A 271 12.32 5.40 31.91
CA HIS A 271 10.90 5.36 32.21
C HIS A 271 10.51 3.90 32.48
N PRO A 272 9.67 3.61 33.47
CA PRO A 272 9.15 2.26 33.66
C PRO A 272 8.51 1.74 32.36
N PHE A 273 8.64 0.44 32.07
CA PHE A 273 7.94 -0.14 30.96
C PHE A 273 6.43 -0.02 31.11
N VAL A 274 5.79 0.31 30.02
CA VAL A 274 4.33 0.43 29.90
C VAL A 274 3.84 -0.44 28.74
N PRO A 275 2.56 -0.80 28.70
CA PRO A 275 1.99 -1.53 27.56
C PRO A 275 2.16 -0.78 26.25
N VAL A 276 2.58 -1.49 25.18
CA VAL A 276 2.84 -0.93 23.84
C VAL A 276 2.05 -1.68 22.78
N GLY A 277 1.14 -1.00 22.09
CA GLY A 277 0.57 -1.43 20.83
C GLY A 277 1.41 -0.90 19.68
N GLY A 278 2.02 -1.77 18.86
CA GLY A 278 2.95 -1.35 17.82
C GLY A 278 2.96 -2.24 16.56
N GLU A 279 3.78 -1.85 15.60
CA GLU A 279 3.90 -2.48 14.29
C GLU A 279 4.64 -3.83 14.29
N THR A 280 4.73 -4.48 13.12
CA THR A 280 5.38 -5.78 12.91
C THR A 280 6.90 -5.70 12.73
N GLU A 281 7.53 -4.69 13.29
CA GLU A 281 8.97 -4.51 13.25
C GLU A 281 9.69 -5.62 14.02
N ASN A 282 10.71 -6.21 13.41
CA ASN A 282 11.49 -7.27 14.03
C ASN A 282 12.17 -6.81 15.33
N GLY A 283 12.73 -5.59 15.34
CA GLY A 283 13.35 -4.99 16.52
C GLY A 283 12.37 -4.80 17.67
N PHE A 284 11.16 -4.30 17.39
CA PHE A 284 10.11 -4.17 18.40
C PHE A 284 9.76 -5.53 19.02
N ARG A 285 9.50 -6.54 18.19
CA ARG A 285 9.17 -7.89 18.67
C ARG A 285 10.31 -8.57 19.43
N LYS A 286 11.57 -8.30 19.04
CA LYS A 286 12.74 -8.73 19.83
C LYS A 286 12.78 -8.08 21.21
N LEU A 287 12.52 -6.75 21.29
CA LEU A 287 12.46 -6.04 22.56
C LEU A 287 11.34 -6.57 23.46
N CYS A 288 10.15 -6.81 22.89
CA CYS A 288 9.03 -7.42 23.59
C CYS A 288 9.41 -8.76 24.22
N ALA A 289 10.04 -9.66 23.44
CA ALA A 289 10.49 -10.97 23.91
C ALA A 289 11.59 -10.85 24.98
N ALA A 290 12.56 -9.94 24.77
CA ALA A 290 13.72 -9.79 25.67
C ALA A 290 13.34 -9.20 27.04
N HIS A 291 12.41 -8.24 27.08
CA HIS A 291 12.06 -7.48 28.30
C HIS A 291 10.70 -7.87 28.91
N ALA A 292 10.10 -8.98 28.47
CA ALA A 292 8.84 -9.46 29.02
C ALA A 292 8.91 -9.70 30.55
N SER A 293 10.04 -10.29 31.04
CA SER A 293 10.27 -10.50 32.47
C SER A 293 10.52 -9.22 33.27
N GLU A 294 10.85 -8.12 32.61
CA GLU A 294 11.05 -6.79 33.19
C GLU A 294 9.76 -5.96 33.17
N GLY A 295 8.66 -6.50 32.65
CA GLY A 295 7.34 -5.88 32.65
C GLY A 295 6.93 -5.18 31.36
N LEU A 296 7.76 -5.24 30.27
CA LEU A 296 7.32 -4.79 28.95
C LEU A 296 6.23 -5.72 28.43
N LYS A 297 5.04 -5.16 28.15
CA LYS A 297 3.93 -5.86 27.54
C LYS A 297 3.67 -5.30 26.15
N CYS A 298 3.44 -6.17 25.19
CA CYS A 298 3.29 -5.77 23.79
C CYS A 298 2.10 -6.43 23.10
N ALA A 299 1.45 -5.66 22.24
CA ALA A 299 0.61 -6.15 21.14
C ALA A 299 1.16 -5.62 19.83
N SER A 300 1.69 -6.51 19.00
CA SER A 300 2.24 -6.15 17.70
C SER A 300 1.27 -6.57 16.61
N GLY A 301 0.96 -5.68 15.69
CA GLY A 301 0.12 -5.96 14.54
C GLY A 301 0.47 -5.08 13.36
N GLY A 302 0.24 -5.59 12.17
CA GLY A 302 0.51 -4.82 10.96
C GLY A 302 0.51 -5.69 9.72
N THR A 303 0.93 -5.11 8.60
CA THR A 303 1.13 -5.83 7.36
C THR A 303 2.57 -5.78 6.94
N GLY A 304 3.10 -6.93 6.59
CA GLY A 304 4.42 -6.99 5.99
C GLY A 304 4.47 -6.31 4.61
N PRO A 305 5.64 -5.84 4.21
CA PRO A 305 5.86 -5.22 2.90
C PRO A 305 5.44 -6.09 1.70
N ALA A 306 5.25 -7.40 1.89
CA ALA A 306 4.86 -8.34 0.83
C ALA A 306 3.49 -8.07 0.20
N GLN A 307 2.65 -7.21 0.79
CA GLN A 307 1.39 -6.80 0.17
C GLN A 307 1.59 -6.16 -1.22
N VAL A 308 2.73 -5.55 -1.51
CA VAL A 308 3.06 -5.03 -2.85
C VAL A 308 3.06 -6.14 -3.91
N ALA A 309 3.52 -7.34 -3.56
CA ALA A 309 3.50 -8.48 -4.48
C ALA A 309 2.06 -8.92 -4.80
N VAL A 310 1.14 -8.86 -3.81
CA VAL A 310 -0.29 -9.09 -4.07
C VAL A 310 -0.86 -8.01 -4.99
N ALA A 311 -0.49 -6.74 -4.79
CA ALA A 311 -0.95 -5.65 -5.67
C ALA A 311 -0.43 -5.82 -7.11
N ILE A 312 0.84 -6.22 -7.31
CA ILE A 312 1.39 -6.52 -8.64
C ILE A 312 0.69 -7.73 -9.26
N LYS A 313 0.46 -8.82 -8.49
CA LYS A 313 -0.32 -9.98 -8.93
C LYS A 313 -1.71 -9.56 -9.39
N THR A 314 -2.39 -8.73 -8.60
CA THR A 314 -3.72 -8.21 -8.92
C THR A 314 -3.72 -7.42 -10.24
N ALA A 315 -2.69 -6.59 -10.47
CA ALA A 315 -2.54 -5.86 -11.73
C ALA A 315 -2.37 -6.80 -12.93
N ILE A 316 -1.52 -7.83 -12.80
CA ILE A 316 -1.29 -8.84 -13.83
C ILE A 316 -2.58 -9.61 -14.11
N ASP A 317 -3.26 -10.11 -13.08
CA ASP A 317 -4.49 -10.90 -13.23
C ASP A 317 -5.60 -10.07 -13.88
N ALA A 318 -5.74 -8.81 -13.50
CA ALA A 318 -6.70 -7.90 -14.13
C ALA A 318 -6.37 -7.66 -15.62
N LEU A 319 -5.08 -7.52 -15.98
CA LEU A 319 -4.64 -7.37 -17.37
C LEU A 319 -4.87 -8.65 -18.20
N GLU A 320 -4.78 -9.81 -17.59
CA GLU A 320 -5.10 -11.10 -18.22
C GLU A 320 -6.62 -11.34 -18.37
N GLY A 321 -7.46 -10.44 -17.85
CA GLY A 321 -8.92 -10.55 -17.89
C GLY A 321 -9.49 -11.47 -16.82
N ASN A 322 -8.74 -11.79 -15.80
CA ASN A 322 -9.21 -12.52 -14.63
C ASN A 322 -10.15 -11.64 -13.79
N VAL A 323 -11.09 -12.28 -13.09
CA VAL A 323 -12.04 -11.57 -12.20
C VAL A 323 -11.32 -11.24 -10.89
N VAL A 324 -11.30 -9.96 -10.51
CA VAL A 324 -10.72 -9.46 -9.27
C VAL A 324 -11.73 -8.60 -8.51
N PRO A 325 -11.74 -8.61 -7.16
CA PRO A 325 -12.56 -7.66 -6.43
C PRO A 325 -11.99 -6.24 -6.56
N GLN A 326 -12.86 -5.24 -6.54
CA GLN A 326 -12.45 -3.84 -6.55
C GLN A 326 -11.62 -3.48 -5.30
N SER A 327 -11.90 -4.13 -4.17
CA SER A 327 -11.13 -3.98 -2.93
C SER A 327 -10.81 -5.34 -2.34
N VAL A 328 -9.51 -5.64 -2.22
CA VAL A 328 -8.96 -6.88 -1.66
C VAL A 328 -8.57 -6.65 -0.21
N LYS A 329 -9.08 -7.49 0.69
CA LYS A 329 -8.73 -7.50 2.10
C LYS A 329 -7.65 -8.53 2.37
N LEU A 330 -6.52 -8.08 2.91
CA LEU A 330 -5.42 -8.94 3.35
C LEU A 330 -5.51 -9.21 4.86
N PRO A 331 -5.00 -10.35 5.33
CA PRO A 331 -4.96 -10.65 6.75
C PRO A 331 -3.93 -9.80 7.48
N LEU A 332 -4.22 -9.42 8.73
CA LEU A 332 -3.28 -8.80 9.65
C LEU A 332 -2.36 -9.88 10.27
N ALA A 333 -1.07 -9.59 10.35
CA ALA A 333 -0.12 -10.40 11.11
C ALA A 333 -0.01 -9.86 12.53
N THR A 334 -0.66 -10.51 13.49
CA THR A 334 -0.64 -10.11 14.90
C THR A 334 0.18 -11.06 15.76
N ALA A 335 0.80 -10.54 16.80
CA ALA A 335 1.41 -11.28 17.89
C ALA A 335 1.35 -10.45 19.17
N GLU A 336 1.08 -11.08 20.31
CA GLU A 336 1.02 -10.41 21.60
C GLU A 336 1.58 -11.31 22.70
N ASP A 337 1.96 -10.71 23.84
CA ASP A 337 2.45 -11.44 24.99
C ASP A 337 1.47 -12.53 25.46
N PRO A 338 2.01 -13.70 25.82
CA PRO A 338 3.42 -14.10 25.88
C PRO A 338 3.92 -14.83 24.61
N ASN A 339 3.34 -14.59 23.44
CA ASN A 339 3.48 -15.44 22.25
C ASN A 339 4.56 -14.95 21.25
N PHE A 340 5.54 -14.13 21.69
CA PHE A 340 6.66 -13.77 20.83
C PHE A 340 7.67 -14.93 20.77
N LYS A 341 7.87 -15.50 19.57
CA LYS A 341 8.73 -16.67 19.35
C LYS A 341 9.68 -16.45 18.18
N ASP A 342 10.96 -16.73 18.42
CA ASP A 342 12.00 -16.68 17.39
C ASP A 342 11.75 -17.70 16.29
N GLY A 343 11.89 -17.27 15.04
CA GLY A 343 11.63 -18.08 13.85
C GLY A 343 10.15 -18.20 13.44
N GLU A 344 9.22 -17.72 14.28
CA GLU A 344 7.79 -17.69 13.97
C GLU A 344 7.29 -16.27 13.67
N ASN A 345 7.44 -15.36 14.64
CA ASN A 345 6.91 -14.01 14.53
C ASN A 345 7.92 -12.91 14.83
N PHE A 346 9.15 -13.27 15.13
CA PHE A 346 10.35 -12.44 14.99
C PHE A 346 11.54 -13.34 14.60
N TYR A 347 12.65 -12.72 14.17
CA TYR A 347 13.82 -13.43 13.66
C TYR A 347 15.08 -12.85 14.29
N SER A 348 15.69 -13.56 15.23
CA SER A 348 16.89 -13.11 15.98
C SER A 348 18.09 -12.84 15.07
N LYS A 349 18.20 -13.55 13.94
CA LYS A 349 19.28 -13.42 12.95
C LYS A 349 19.09 -12.24 11.98
N GLU A 350 17.88 -11.68 11.90
CA GLU A 350 17.60 -10.54 11.02
C GLU A 350 17.79 -9.23 11.77
N GLY A 351 18.04 -8.16 11.00
CA GLY A 351 18.18 -6.80 11.56
C GLY A 351 16.88 -6.31 12.22
N ASP A 352 17.01 -5.34 13.11
CA ASP A 352 15.86 -4.74 13.79
C ASP A 352 14.92 -4.04 12.81
N ASN A 353 15.47 -3.51 11.72
CA ASN A 353 14.73 -2.84 10.64
C ASN A 353 14.03 -3.79 9.66
N PHE A 354 14.10 -5.09 9.89
CA PHE A 354 13.35 -6.06 9.10
C PHE A 354 11.88 -6.08 9.56
N PHE A 355 10.95 -6.12 8.62
CA PHE A 355 9.53 -6.28 8.91
C PHE A 355 9.11 -7.73 8.72
N VAL A 356 8.37 -8.23 9.68
CA VAL A 356 7.79 -9.57 9.64
C VAL A 356 6.54 -9.56 8.74
N GLY A 357 6.20 -10.69 8.16
CA GLY A 357 5.02 -10.81 7.28
C GLY A 357 5.37 -10.69 5.80
N ASN A 358 6.34 -11.51 5.35
CA ASN A 358 6.82 -11.53 3.96
C ASN A 358 6.15 -12.60 3.10
N SER A 359 5.02 -13.14 3.53
CA SER A 359 4.32 -14.16 2.78
C SER A 359 2.81 -14.01 2.84
N PHE A 360 2.20 -14.32 1.69
CA PHE A 360 0.78 -14.56 1.52
C PHE A 360 0.62 -15.90 0.82
N PRO A 361 0.70 -17.03 1.56
CA PRO A 361 0.75 -18.37 0.96
C PRO A 361 -0.47 -18.67 0.10
N THR A 362 -1.64 -18.14 0.46
CA THR A 362 -2.87 -18.27 -0.32
C THR A 362 -2.80 -17.59 -1.68
N CYS A 363 -1.85 -16.64 -1.85
CA CYS A 363 -1.56 -15.95 -3.10
C CYS A 363 -0.34 -16.52 -3.84
N GLY A 364 0.27 -17.59 -3.33
CA GLY A 364 1.53 -18.11 -3.86
C GLY A 364 2.75 -17.21 -3.60
N ILE A 365 2.64 -16.26 -2.66
CA ILE A 365 3.69 -15.31 -2.32
C ILE A 365 4.36 -15.76 -1.02
N ASN A 366 5.63 -16.13 -1.12
CA ASN A 366 6.42 -16.57 0.03
C ASN A 366 7.90 -16.26 -0.23
N PHE A 367 8.47 -15.32 0.53
CA PHE A 367 9.87 -14.91 0.38
C PHE A 367 10.66 -15.15 1.67
N THR A 368 11.87 -15.63 1.50
CA THR A 368 12.88 -15.59 2.56
C THR A 368 13.42 -14.17 2.72
N ALA A 369 13.93 -13.84 3.90
CA ALA A 369 14.61 -12.57 4.13
C ALA A 369 15.77 -12.35 3.14
N GLN A 370 16.52 -13.41 2.80
CA GLN A 370 17.65 -13.32 1.87
C GLN A 370 17.21 -12.94 0.44
N GLU A 371 16.11 -13.50 -0.05
CA GLU A 371 15.58 -13.17 -1.39
C GLU A 371 15.17 -11.71 -1.48
N ILE A 372 14.56 -11.18 -0.42
CA ILE A 372 14.15 -9.78 -0.35
C ILE A 372 15.38 -8.86 -0.19
N MET A 373 16.19 -9.11 0.84
CA MET A 373 17.27 -8.20 1.21
C MET A 373 18.41 -8.19 0.18
N GLY A 374 18.51 -9.20 -0.66
CA GLY A 374 19.44 -9.25 -1.81
C GLY A 374 19.07 -8.30 -2.95
N GLN A 375 17.86 -7.72 -2.97
CA GLN A 375 17.42 -6.81 -4.02
C GLN A 375 17.92 -5.37 -3.79
N SER A 376 18.03 -4.60 -4.90
CA SER A 376 18.37 -3.17 -4.83
C SER A 376 17.17 -2.34 -4.36
N GLU A 377 17.43 -1.21 -3.70
CA GLU A 377 16.39 -0.30 -3.21
C GLU A 377 16.18 0.94 -4.09
N GLY A 378 17.07 1.20 -5.04
CA GLY A 378 17.01 2.38 -5.90
C GLY A 378 15.88 2.34 -6.94
N ASN A 379 15.55 3.50 -7.48
CA ASN A 379 14.71 3.64 -8.67
C ASN A 379 15.36 2.90 -9.85
N GLN A 380 14.53 2.31 -10.72
CA GLN A 380 14.99 1.60 -11.93
C GLN A 380 14.28 2.13 -13.16
#